data_45e1dda76fd3b3181caac02a4081bfef
#
_entry.id   45e1dda76fd3b3181caac02a4081bfef
#
_cell.length_a   1.000
_cell.length_b   1.000
_cell.length_c   1.000
_cell.angle_alpha   90.00
_cell.angle_beta   90.00
_cell.angle_gamma   90.00
#
_symmetry.space_group_name_H-M   'P 1'
#
loop_
_entity.id
_entity.type
_entity.pdbx_description
1 polymer ?
#
loop_
_entity_poly.entity_id
_entity_poly.type
_entity_poly.pdbx_seq_one_letter_code
_entity_poly.pdbx_strand_id
1 'polypeptide(L)'
;MKFLPLAVIAYCIAHLTGDYFYFQNANKHLGYEGFVFFGKDFTVLLVSVFKNQLAEMAVSAVFLISFLLIGIKILGRFDFDRKEDSFRKKLIRRAVWASVLIVLIRGGIQPSLLSPGNAIVTNNPLLNQFVLNGIFTTVQDFRTEKFPSIQTMKLTESIPLVRSLISYNGAEFIDGPYPILRKTVPVSTDGKPNIVLFILESWPTKYVDEGMSAFVNGKEITPNFNRLRRKGLYFPRFFANGGRTSNGLVSILSGIPDRPGISMVHTKHSLNRVSGLGRLLSSAGYRTAFYYGGETAFENLTPIIQNWGFLNIKDSQFFEKSGKYKKGVWGFNDLDVYNQVLDDWRNDTDSSPRFLTCLSLSTHHPFQIPDRSFEVVSPDSEENMFINSMHYADFSIGKMMDEFEKMPNFNDTVFIFVSDHTSHRGLNYFQDRNIPFLIYSPSRFRPETRSRISSQIDILPTVLGMIGHEFRFAAFGKNMLKSDGFAYISFGNIFGWAEKEILVMDTVDKNNALYFTVSPPYRELGPCRNSGIICNEHHTKGKAFLNLSEYLLKNNLIYP
;
A
#
# COMPACT_ATOMS: atom_id res chain seq x y z
N MET A 1 -0.58 -44.94 -2.12
CA MET A 1 -1.70 -44.04 -2.48
C MET A 1 -2.75 -43.85 -1.36
N LYS A 2 -2.91 -44.79 -0.40
CA LYS A 2 -3.92 -44.77 0.69
C LYS A 2 -3.87 -43.47 1.54
N PHE A 3 -2.68 -42.94 1.82
CA PHE A 3 -2.49 -41.75 2.67
C PHE A 3 -2.40 -40.43 1.90
N LEU A 4 -2.44 -40.43 0.57
CA LEU A 4 -2.38 -39.22 -0.24
C LEU A 4 -3.51 -38.21 0.09
N PRO A 5 -4.78 -38.63 0.22
CA PRO A 5 -5.86 -37.71 0.64
C PRO A 5 -5.60 -37.06 2.00
N LEU A 6 -5.08 -37.83 2.96
CA LEU A 6 -4.75 -37.31 4.28
C LEU A 6 -3.64 -36.26 4.21
N ALA A 7 -2.60 -36.50 3.41
CA ALA A 7 -1.51 -35.54 3.21
C ALA A 7 -2.02 -34.24 2.57
N VAL A 8 -2.91 -34.36 1.57
CA VAL A 8 -3.53 -33.17 0.93
C VAL A 8 -4.36 -32.37 1.92
N ILE A 9 -5.21 -33.04 2.70
CA ILE A 9 -6.04 -32.35 3.72
C ILE A 9 -5.17 -31.73 4.81
N ALA A 10 -4.13 -32.43 5.26
CA ALA A 10 -3.18 -31.90 6.24
C ALA A 10 -2.46 -30.64 5.71
N TYR A 11 -2.04 -30.67 4.44
CA TYR A 11 -1.49 -29.47 3.78
C TYR A 11 -2.52 -28.34 3.74
N CYS A 12 -3.76 -28.62 3.37
CA CYS A 12 -4.82 -27.59 3.35
C CYS A 12 -5.05 -26.97 4.75
N ILE A 13 -5.08 -27.80 5.80
CA ILE A 13 -5.23 -27.31 7.18
C ILE A 13 -4.02 -26.45 7.58
N ALA A 14 -2.81 -26.91 7.32
CA ALA A 14 -1.60 -26.15 7.62
C ALA A 14 -1.56 -24.82 6.86
N HIS A 15 -1.95 -24.82 5.57
CA HIS A 15 -2.04 -23.62 4.76
C HIS A 15 -3.09 -22.64 5.30
N LEU A 16 -4.29 -23.10 5.60
CA LEU A 16 -5.35 -22.27 6.18
C LEU A 16 -4.99 -21.73 7.56
N THR A 17 -4.24 -22.48 8.36
CA THR A 17 -3.70 -22.00 9.63
C THR A 17 -2.70 -20.86 9.41
N GLY A 18 -1.76 -21.03 8.49
CA GLY A 18 -0.81 -19.97 8.12
C GLY A 18 -1.53 -18.73 7.54
N ASP A 19 -2.53 -18.95 6.71
CA ASP A 19 -3.38 -17.91 6.16
C ASP A 19 -4.16 -17.14 7.23
N TYR A 20 -4.68 -17.82 8.25
CA TYR A 20 -5.34 -17.21 9.40
C TYR A 20 -4.41 -16.22 10.13
N PHE A 21 -3.19 -16.64 10.46
CA PHE A 21 -2.22 -15.75 11.11
C PHE A 21 -1.80 -14.59 10.19
N TYR A 22 -1.64 -14.85 8.91
CA TYR A 22 -1.35 -13.81 7.93
C TYR A 22 -2.52 -12.81 7.82
N PHE A 23 -3.76 -13.31 7.77
CA PHE A 23 -4.96 -12.49 7.67
C PHE A 23 -5.11 -11.54 8.88
N GLN A 24 -4.84 -12.02 10.08
CA GLN A 24 -4.88 -11.17 11.29
C GLN A 24 -3.91 -9.98 11.21
N ASN A 25 -2.78 -10.15 10.56
CA ASN A 25 -1.76 -9.11 10.44
C ASN A 25 -1.95 -8.22 9.19
N ALA A 26 -2.39 -8.81 8.08
CA ALA A 26 -2.44 -8.13 6.77
C ALA A 26 -3.86 -7.75 6.33
N ASN A 27 -4.91 -8.18 7.04
CA ASN A 27 -6.34 -8.01 6.69
C ASN A 27 -6.69 -8.50 5.27
N LYS A 28 -5.93 -9.47 4.76
CA LYS A 28 -6.14 -10.14 3.49
C LYS A 28 -5.59 -11.55 3.55
N HIS A 29 -6.07 -12.41 2.66
CA HIS A 29 -5.57 -13.77 2.54
C HIS A 29 -4.14 -13.82 2.01
N LEU A 30 -3.44 -14.89 2.41
CA LEU A 30 -2.10 -15.20 1.93
C LEU A 30 -2.12 -15.45 0.42
N GLY A 31 -1.43 -14.62 -0.32
CA GLY A 31 -1.27 -14.72 -1.76
C GLY A 31 0.09 -15.29 -2.16
N TYR A 32 0.49 -15.03 -3.40
CA TYR A 32 1.80 -15.40 -3.93
C TYR A 32 2.96 -14.84 -3.10
N GLU A 33 2.76 -13.68 -2.50
CA GLU A 33 3.74 -13.07 -1.60
C GLU A 33 4.18 -14.00 -0.46
N GLY A 34 3.32 -14.89 0.02
CA GLY A 34 3.68 -15.87 1.03
C GLY A 34 4.83 -16.78 0.62
N PHE A 35 4.99 -17.00 -0.68
CA PHE A 35 6.10 -17.79 -1.24
C PHE A 35 7.35 -16.95 -1.55
N VAL A 36 7.16 -15.66 -1.83
CA VAL A 36 8.27 -14.70 -1.99
C VAL A 36 8.98 -14.46 -0.64
N PHE A 37 8.21 -14.47 0.46
CA PHE A 37 8.73 -14.30 1.81
C PHE A 37 9.37 -15.58 2.41
N PHE A 38 9.40 -16.72 1.69
CA PHE A 38 10.18 -17.89 2.07
C PHE A 38 11.70 -17.59 1.98
N GLY A 39 12.21 -16.88 2.98
CA GLY A 39 13.62 -16.47 3.09
C GLY A 39 13.86 -15.82 4.44
N LYS A 40 14.73 -14.81 4.50
CA LYS A 40 15.03 -14.08 5.74
C LYS A 40 13.79 -13.43 6.36
N ASP A 41 12.89 -12.95 5.53
CA ASP A 41 11.67 -12.25 5.97
C ASP A 41 10.66 -13.21 6.63
N PHE A 42 10.64 -14.47 6.19
CA PHE A 42 9.85 -15.52 6.83
C PHE A 42 10.24 -15.72 8.30
N THR A 43 11.53 -15.63 8.61
CA THR A 43 12.01 -15.76 9.99
C THR A 43 11.49 -14.63 10.88
N VAL A 44 11.45 -13.40 10.37
CA VAL A 44 10.92 -12.24 11.13
C VAL A 44 9.42 -12.41 11.38
N LEU A 45 8.66 -12.82 10.36
CA LEU A 45 7.23 -13.11 10.51
C LEU A 45 6.99 -14.24 11.50
N LEU A 46 7.72 -15.34 11.42
CA LEU A 46 7.64 -16.44 12.38
C LEU A 46 7.93 -15.96 13.80
N VAL A 47 9.01 -15.20 14.01
CA VAL A 47 9.36 -14.67 15.33
C VAL A 47 8.25 -13.77 15.88
N SER A 48 7.63 -12.94 15.03
CA SER A 48 6.49 -12.11 15.43
C SER A 48 5.28 -12.94 15.85
N VAL A 49 4.91 -13.95 15.06
CA VAL A 49 3.80 -14.87 15.38
C VAL A 49 4.10 -15.66 16.65
N PHE A 50 5.31 -16.20 16.80
CA PHE A 50 5.72 -16.92 18.01
C PHE A 50 5.67 -16.04 19.26
N LYS A 51 6.02 -14.75 19.16
CA LYS A 51 5.99 -13.85 20.32
C LYS A 51 4.58 -13.42 20.73
N ASN A 52 3.70 -13.24 19.75
CA ASN A 52 2.41 -12.59 19.99
C ASN A 52 1.21 -13.54 19.95
N GLN A 53 1.35 -14.73 19.34
CA GLN A 53 0.24 -15.67 19.07
C GLN A 53 0.61 -17.12 19.39
N LEU A 54 1.44 -17.32 20.43
CA LEU A 54 1.95 -18.65 20.79
C LEU A 54 0.84 -19.62 21.21
N ALA A 55 -0.19 -19.12 21.91
CA ALA A 55 -1.32 -19.93 22.36
C ALA A 55 -2.14 -20.46 21.17
N GLU A 56 -2.46 -19.60 20.22
CA GLU A 56 -3.20 -19.94 19.00
C GLU A 56 -2.42 -20.91 18.11
N MET A 57 -1.10 -20.72 18.02
CA MET A 57 -0.22 -21.66 17.31
C MET A 57 -0.22 -23.04 17.99
N ALA A 58 -0.13 -23.09 19.31
CA ALA A 58 -0.15 -24.34 20.05
C ALA A 58 -1.49 -25.08 19.85
N VAL A 59 -2.61 -24.37 19.93
CA VAL A 59 -3.95 -24.92 19.65
C VAL A 59 -4.04 -25.46 18.22
N SER A 60 -3.57 -24.69 17.24
CA SER A 60 -3.57 -25.09 15.82
C SER A 60 -2.69 -26.33 15.58
N ALA A 61 -1.52 -26.39 16.20
CA ALA A 61 -0.63 -27.55 16.12
C ALA A 61 -1.26 -28.80 16.73
N VAL A 62 -1.88 -28.68 17.92
CA VAL A 62 -2.60 -29.79 18.57
C VAL A 62 -3.75 -30.26 17.68
N PHE A 63 -4.51 -29.34 17.10
CA PHE A 63 -5.60 -29.68 16.19
C PHE A 63 -5.09 -30.45 14.95
N LEU A 64 -4.04 -29.96 14.30
CA LEU A 64 -3.44 -30.61 13.12
C LEU A 64 -2.89 -32.00 13.45
N ILE A 65 -2.17 -32.14 14.56
CA ILE A 65 -1.62 -33.43 15.01
C ILE A 65 -2.75 -34.41 15.32
N SER A 66 -3.77 -33.96 16.07
CA SER A 66 -4.94 -34.77 16.38
C SER A 66 -5.67 -35.23 15.12
N PHE A 67 -5.88 -34.31 14.17
CA PHE A 67 -6.48 -34.65 12.88
C PHE A 67 -5.68 -35.70 12.12
N LEU A 68 -4.34 -35.57 12.08
CA LEU A 68 -3.47 -36.54 11.41
C LEU A 68 -3.54 -37.91 12.08
N LEU A 69 -3.46 -37.97 13.41
CA LEU A 69 -3.52 -39.24 14.19
C LEU A 69 -4.86 -39.95 14.02
N ILE A 70 -5.97 -39.20 14.10
CA ILE A 70 -7.32 -39.73 13.88
C ILE A 70 -7.45 -40.21 12.42
N GLY A 71 -7.01 -39.40 11.46
CA GLY A 71 -7.04 -39.74 10.03
C GLY A 71 -6.25 -41.00 9.69
N ILE A 72 -5.05 -41.16 10.25
CA ILE A 72 -4.23 -42.36 10.09
C ILE A 72 -4.95 -43.57 10.67
N LYS A 73 -5.54 -43.43 11.87
CA LYS A 73 -6.28 -44.52 12.54
C LYS A 73 -7.53 -44.95 11.75
N ILE A 74 -8.29 -43.95 11.23
CA ILE A 74 -9.48 -44.20 10.41
C ILE A 74 -9.07 -44.88 9.10
N LEU A 75 -8.15 -44.27 8.33
CA LEU A 75 -7.70 -44.84 7.05
C LEU A 75 -7.01 -46.20 7.21
N GLY A 76 -6.38 -46.43 8.38
CA GLY A 76 -5.82 -47.73 8.73
C GLY A 76 -6.87 -48.83 8.76
N ARG A 77 -8.11 -48.50 9.20
CA ARG A 77 -9.22 -49.46 9.32
C ARG A 77 -9.96 -49.70 8.00
N PHE A 78 -9.82 -48.81 7.00
CA PHE A 78 -10.47 -49.01 5.72
C PHE A 78 -9.57 -49.76 4.74
N ASP A 79 -10.06 -50.90 4.26
CA ASP A 79 -9.47 -51.60 3.15
C ASP A 79 -10.12 -51.05 1.86
N PHE A 80 -9.39 -50.17 1.19
CA PHE A 80 -9.86 -49.51 -0.04
C PHE A 80 -9.83 -50.45 -1.25
N ASP A 81 -9.11 -51.55 -1.19
CA ASP A 81 -9.10 -52.59 -2.20
C ASP A 81 -10.13 -53.67 -1.90
N ARG A 82 -11.42 -53.31 -2.10
CA ARG A 82 -12.44 -54.35 -2.23
C ARG A 82 -12.11 -55.22 -3.42
N LYS A 83 -11.60 -56.42 -3.21
CA LYS A 83 -11.18 -57.37 -4.25
C LYS A 83 -12.35 -57.78 -5.16
N GLU A 84 -13.59 -57.57 -4.77
CA GLU A 84 -14.80 -58.03 -5.45
C GLU A 84 -15.40 -57.03 -6.46
N ASP A 85 -14.94 -55.78 -6.48
CA ASP A 85 -15.49 -54.82 -7.43
C ASP A 85 -14.96 -55.04 -8.84
N SER A 86 -15.88 -55.23 -9.82
CA SER A 86 -15.52 -55.31 -11.23
C SER A 86 -14.81 -54.01 -11.68
N PHE A 87 -13.92 -54.11 -12.67
CA PHE A 87 -13.17 -52.95 -13.21
C PHE A 87 -14.10 -51.80 -13.60
N ARG A 88 -15.27 -52.09 -14.18
CA ARG A 88 -16.30 -51.06 -14.51
C ARG A 88 -16.79 -50.29 -13.28
N LYS A 89 -17.11 -50.98 -12.17
CA LYS A 89 -17.57 -50.32 -10.92
C LYS A 89 -16.48 -49.43 -10.32
N LYS A 90 -15.21 -49.89 -10.33
CA LYS A 90 -14.07 -49.09 -9.89
C LYS A 90 -13.88 -47.83 -10.73
N LEU A 91 -14.03 -47.95 -12.07
CA LEU A 91 -13.91 -46.82 -13.00
C LEU A 91 -15.04 -45.79 -12.79
N ILE A 92 -16.29 -46.25 -12.72
CA ILE A 92 -17.44 -45.38 -12.47
C ILE A 92 -17.28 -44.62 -11.15
N ARG A 93 -16.92 -45.30 -10.05
CA ARG A 93 -16.71 -44.68 -8.76
C ARG A 93 -15.61 -43.61 -8.81
N ARG A 94 -14.49 -43.89 -9.50
CA ARG A 94 -13.39 -42.92 -9.71
C ARG A 94 -13.85 -41.72 -10.54
N ALA A 95 -14.61 -41.96 -11.60
CA ALA A 95 -15.17 -40.89 -12.43
C ALA A 95 -16.13 -40.00 -11.65
N VAL A 96 -17.03 -40.57 -10.84
CA VAL A 96 -17.95 -39.81 -9.98
C VAL A 96 -17.18 -38.94 -8.98
N TRP A 97 -16.19 -39.52 -8.28
CA TRP A 97 -15.38 -38.72 -7.34
C TRP A 97 -14.55 -37.65 -8.03
N ALA A 98 -13.99 -37.94 -9.20
CA ALA A 98 -13.27 -36.95 -10.02
C ALA A 98 -14.22 -35.79 -10.45
N SER A 99 -15.43 -36.11 -10.88
CA SER A 99 -16.44 -35.11 -11.24
C SER A 99 -16.85 -34.24 -10.04
N VAL A 100 -17.10 -34.85 -8.89
CA VAL A 100 -17.37 -34.12 -7.63
C VAL A 100 -16.20 -33.21 -7.26
N LEU A 101 -14.98 -33.72 -7.35
CA LEU A 101 -13.77 -32.95 -7.05
C LEU A 101 -13.60 -31.77 -8.00
N ILE A 102 -13.86 -31.97 -9.30
CA ILE A 102 -13.80 -30.91 -10.31
C ILE A 102 -14.83 -29.80 -9.98
N VAL A 103 -16.06 -30.17 -9.61
CA VAL A 103 -17.10 -29.20 -9.23
C VAL A 103 -16.71 -28.43 -7.98
N LEU A 104 -16.14 -29.12 -6.98
CA LEU A 104 -15.68 -28.48 -5.75
C LEU A 104 -14.49 -27.51 -6.00
N ILE A 105 -13.50 -27.93 -6.79
CA ILE A 105 -12.36 -27.08 -7.16
C ILE A 105 -12.82 -25.89 -8.00
N ARG A 106 -13.79 -26.10 -8.89
CA ARG A 106 -14.38 -25.03 -9.70
C ARG A 106 -15.20 -24.04 -8.86
N GLY A 107 -15.68 -24.45 -7.69
CA GLY A 107 -16.54 -23.66 -6.80
C GLY A 107 -18.02 -23.67 -7.20
N GLY A 108 -18.45 -24.64 -8.02
CA GLY A 108 -19.85 -24.81 -8.44
C GLY A 108 -20.02 -25.13 -9.93
N ILE A 109 -21.27 -25.06 -10.38
CA ILE A 109 -21.69 -25.39 -11.77
C ILE A 109 -22.01 -24.15 -12.63
N GLN A 110 -21.80 -22.92 -12.09
CA GLN A 110 -22.04 -21.66 -12.80
C GLN A 110 -21.19 -21.57 -14.10
N PRO A 111 -21.64 -20.79 -15.12
CA PRO A 111 -20.95 -20.72 -16.42
C PRO A 111 -19.51 -20.23 -16.33
N SER A 112 -19.23 -19.26 -15.44
CA SER A 112 -17.89 -18.70 -15.25
C SER A 112 -17.19 -19.29 -14.03
N LEU A 113 -15.84 -19.41 -14.11
CA LEU A 113 -15.03 -19.76 -12.93
C LEU A 113 -15.16 -18.68 -11.85
N LEU A 114 -15.11 -19.09 -10.58
CA LEU A 114 -15.02 -18.15 -9.48
C LEU A 114 -13.73 -17.33 -9.59
N SER A 115 -13.85 -16.04 -9.30
CA SER A 115 -12.72 -15.11 -9.19
C SER A 115 -12.84 -14.31 -7.90
N PRO A 116 -11.77 -13.66 -7.43
CA PRO A 116 -11.83 -12.77 -6.28
C PRO A 116 -12.91 -11.68 -6.40
N GLY A 117 -13.22 -11.22 -7.61
CA GLY A 117 -14.31 -10.27 -7.87
C GLY A 117 -15.70 -10.78 -7.49
N ASN A 118 -15.94 -12.10 -7.44
CA ASN A 118 -17.21 -12.64 -6.96
C ASN A 118 -17.40 -12.49 -5.45
N ALA A 119 -16.34 -12.18 -4.70
CA ALA A 119 -16.40 -11.91 -3.28
C ALA A 119 -16.81 -10.46 -2.95
N ILE A 120 -16.97 -9.59 -3.95
CA ILE A 120 -17.48 -8.22 -3.76
C ILE A 120 -18.99 -8.29 -3.54
N VAL A 121 -19.40 -8.54 -2.30
CA VAL A 121 -20.82 -8.68 -1.89
C VAL A 121 -21.27 -7.51 -1.02
N THR A 122 -20.31 -6.69 -0.54
CA THR A 122 -20.57 -5.51 0.28
C THR A 122 -19.69 -4.33 -0.18
N ASN A 123 -19.96 -3.14 0.34
CA ASN A 123 -19.11 -1.97 0.14
C ASN A 123 -17.93 -1.89 1.15
N ASN A 124 -17.73 -2.93 1.96
CA ASN A 124 -16.63 -3.04 2.92
C ASN A 124 -15.59 -4.06 2.41
N PRO A 125 -14.37 -3.62 2.06
CA PRO A 125 -13.32 -4.50 1.54
C PRO A 125 -12.96 -5.65 2.47
N LEU A 126 -12.91 -5.39 3.79
CA LEU A 126 -12.57 -6.42 4.77
C LEU A 126 -13.64 -7.52 4.83
N LEU A 127 -14.93 -7.15 4.84
CA LEU A 127 -16.03 -8.13 4.82
C LEU A 127 -15.98 -8.96 3.54
N ASN A 128 -15.60 -8.38 2.41
CA ASN A 128 -15.46 -9.11 1.16
C ASN A 128 -14.29 -10.10 1.19
N GLN A 129 -13.24 -9.85 1.97
CA GLN A 129 -12.16 -10.82 2.18
C GLN A 129 -12.65 -12.08 2.92
N PHE A 130 -13.58 -11.97 3.88
CA PHE A 130 -14.15 -13.14 4.56
C PHE A 130 -14.97 -14.07 3.66
N VAL A 131 -15.40 -13.62 2.50
CA VAL A 131 -16.08 -14.46 1.50
C VAL A 131 -15.09 -15.35 0.75
N LEU A 132 -13.81 -14.97 0.71
CA LEU A 132 -12.75 -15.72 0.04
C LEU A 132 -12.24 -16.85 0.94
N ASN A 133 -11.66 -17.86 0.30
CA ASN A 133 -10.92 -18.94 0.97
C ASN A 133 -9.42 -18.75 0.69
N GLY A 134 -8.57 -18.86 1.71
CA GLY A 134 -7.14 -18.63 1.58
C GLY A 134 -6.45 -19.52 0.54
N ILE A 135 -6.83 -20.80 0.44
CA ILE A 135 -6.28 -21.70 -0.59
C ILE A 135 -6.69 -21.24 -1.98
N PHE A 136 -7.97 -20.86 -2.14
CA PHE A 136 -8.45 -20.32 -3.41
C PHE A 136 -7.69 -19.06 -3.81
N THR A 137 -7.52 -18.13 -2.87
CA THR A 137 -6.81 -16.87 -3.10
C THR A 137 -5.36 -17.12 -3.51
N THR A 138 -4.65 -17.98 -2.78
CA THR A 138 -3.27 -18.35 -3.11
C THR A 138 -3.16 -18.97 -4.50
N VAL A 139 -4.04 -19.93 -4.85
CA VAL A 139 -4.07 -20.54 -6.18
C VAL A 139 -4.37 -19.53 -7.28
N GLN A 140 -5.29 -18.61 -7.03
CA GLN A 140 -5.61 -17.53 -7.98
C GLN A 140 -4.42 -16.59 -8.18
N ASP A 141 -3.73 -16.21 -7.13
CA ASP A 141 -2.54 -15.37 -7.25
C ASP A 141 -1.43 -16.04 -8.08
N PHE A 142 -1.18 -17.34 -7.89
CA PHE A 142 -0.26 -18.09 -8.74
C PHE A 142 -0.68 -18.14 -10.21
N ARG A 143 -1.99 -18.17 -10.47
CA ARG A 143 -2.53 -18.13 -11.85
C ARG A 143 -2.42 -16.75 -12.46
N THR A 144 -2.61 -15.70 -11.66
CA THR A 144 -2.59 -14.30 -12.11
C THR A 144 -1.19 -13.74 -12.21
N GLU A 145 -0.18 -14.33 -11.57
CA GLU A 145 1.22 -13.97 -11.84
C GLU A 145 1.63 -14.26 -13.29
N LYS A 146 1.03 -15.26 -13.91
CA LYS A 146 1.08 -15.43 -15.35
C LYS A 146 0.09 -14.49 -16.07
N PHE A 147 -0.01 -13.22 -15.64
CA PHE A 147 -0.91 -12.28 -16.30
C PHE A 147 -0.74 -12.35 -17.81
N PRO A 148 -1.73 -12.84 -18.56
CA PRO A 148 -1.84 -12.46 -19.94
C PRO A 148 -1.87 -10.92 -19.94
N SER A 149 -1.23 -10.30 -20.92
CA SER A 149 -1.24 -8.85 -21.07
C SER A 149 -2.63 -8.32 -20.75
N ILE A 150 -2.75 -7.46 -19.71
CA ILE A 150 -4.01 -6.77 -19.39
C ILE A 150 -4.20 -5.77 -20.55
N GLN A 151 -4.76 -6.24 -21.64
CA GLN A 151 -5.16 -5.37 -22.75
C GLN A 151 -6.66 -5.10 -22.62
N THR A 152 -7.00 -4.18 -21.72
CA THR A 152 -8.38 -3.71 -21.56
C THR A 152 -8.74 -2.67 -22.63
N MET A 153 -7.74 -2.08 -23.29
CA MET A 153 -7.88 -1.00 -24.27
C MET A 153 -6.70 -0.99 -25.25
N LYS A 154 -6.89 -0.50 -26.48
CA LYS A 154 -5.79 -0.32 -27.43
C LYS A 154 -4.85 0.80 -26.98
N LEU A 155 -3.54 0.64 -27.19
CA LEU A 155 -2.55 1.68 -26.85
C LEU A 155 -2.80 3.00 -27.59
N THR A 156 -3.30 2.92 -28.83
CA THR A 156 -3.68 4.09 -29.64
C THR A 156 -4.80 4.92 -29.01
N GLU A 157 -5.57 4.34 -28.10
CA GLU A 157 -6.65 5.00 -27.35
C GLU A 157 -6.20 5.37 -25.95
N SER A 158 -5.46 4.48 -25.25
CA SER A 158 -5.05 4.71 -23.86
C SER A 158 -3.96 5.78 -23.74
N ILE A 159 -2.98 5.85 -24.67
CA ILE A 159 -1.92 6.86 -24.62
C ILE A 159 -2.47 8.29 -24.70
N PRO A 160 -3.28 8.68 -25.70
CA PRO A 160 -3.83 10.02 -25.77
C PRO A 160 -4.72 10.36 -24.57
N LEU A 161 -5.54 9.42 -24.12
CA LEU A 161 -6.41 9.61 -22.96
C LEU A 161 -5.60 9.84 -21.68
N VAL A 162 -4.59 9.02 -21.40
CA VAL A 162 -3.75 9.20 -20.22
C VAL A 162 -2.96 10.50 -20.32
N ARG A 163 -2.37 10.83 -21.48
CA ARG A 163 -1.67 12.13 -21.66
C ARG A 163 -2.59 13.33 -21.40
N SER A 164 -3.84 13.29 -21.86
CA SER A 164 -4.80 14.37 -21.57
C SER A 164 -5.10 14.50 -20.08
N LEU A 165 -5.21 13.36 -19.36
CA LEU A 165 -5.49 13.31 -17.92
C LEU A 165 -4.32 13.82 -17.08
N ILE A 166 -3.07 13.55 -17.49
CA ILE A 166 -1.86 13.95 -16.74
C ILE A 166 -1.25 15.29 -17.21
N SER A 167 -1.83 15.91 -18.22
CA SER A 167 -1.43 17.24 -18.68
C SER A 167 -1.76 18.32 -17.65
N TYR A 168 -0.85 19.27 -17.44
CA TYR A 168 -1.07 20.43 -16.58
C TYR A 168 -0.14 21.59 -16.99
N ASN A 169 -0.52 22.82 -16.62
CA ASN A 169 0.32 23.98 -16.85
C ASN A 169 1.57 23.94 -15.96
N GLY A 170 2.75 23.86 -16.57
CA GLY A 170 4.05 23.76 -15.89
C GLY A 170 4.86 22.51 -16.23
N ALA A 171 4.36 21.65 -17.13
CA ALA A 171 5.15 20.60 -17.75
C ALA A 171 4.70 20.32 -19.18
N GLU A 172 5.65 19.98 -20.04
CA GLU A 172 5.45 19.68 -21.45
C GLU A 172 5.88 18.25 -21.78
N PHE A 173 5.11 17.56 -22.62
CA PHE A 173 5.50 16.24 -23.10
C PHE A 173 6.71 16.33 -24.03
N ILE A 174 7.59 15.34 -23.93
CA ILE A 174 8.73 15.15 -24.83
C ILE A 174 8.35 14.08 -25.84
N ASP A 175 8.50 14.36 -27.11
CA ASP A 175 8.27 13.38 -28.17
C ASP A 175 9.33 12.27 -28.14
N GLY A 176 8.89 11.05 -28.42
CA GLY A 176 9.78 9.89 -28.44
C GLY A 176 9.10 8.59 -27.95
N PRO A 177 9.90 7.56 -27.67
CA PRO A 177 9.38 6.24 -27.34
C PRO A 177 8.78 6.14 -25.92
N TYR A 178 8.91 7.19 -25.09
CA TYR A 178 8.43 7.23 -23.70
C TYR A 178 7.16 8.07 -23.60
N PRO A 179 5.95 7.48 -23.68
CA PRO A 179 4.70 8.21 -23.88
C PRO A 179 4.35 9.22 -22.79
N ILE A 180 4.84 9.02 -21.55
CA ILE A 180 4.53 9.89 -20.40
C ILE A 180 5.72 10.76 -19.97
N LEU A 181 6.81 10.77 -20.74
CA LEU A 181 7.98 11.58 -20.47
C LEU A 181 7.64 13.06 -20.66
N ARG A 182 7.98 13.88 -19.68
CA ARG A 182 7.74 15.33 -19.66
C ARG A 182 8.99 16.06 -19.20
N LYS A 183 9.04 17.36 -19.51
CA LYS A 183 9.95 18.33 -18.88
C LYS A 183 9.15 19.35 -18.09
N THR A 184 9.64 19.75 -16.92
CA THR A 184 9.07 20.91 -16.22
C THR A 184 9.42 22.20 -16.95
N VAL A 185 8.47 23.15 -16.95
CA VAL A 185 8.74 24.50 -17.39
C VAL A 185 9.35 25.25 -16.20
N PRO A 186 10.62 25.73 -16.33
CA PRO A 186 11.26 26.44 -15.24
C PRO A 186 10.47 27.70 -14.85
N VAL A 187 10.36 27.94 -13.55
CA VAL A 187 9.79 29.18 -13.02
C VAL A 187 10.74 29.76 -11.97
N SER A 188 10.80 31.08 -11.89
CA SER A 188 11.55 31.71 -10.81
C SER A 188 10.91 31.37 -9.45
N THR A 189 11.72 30.90 -8.53
CA THR A 189 11.32 30.57 -7.16
C THR A 189 12.26 31.26 -6.17
N ASP A 190 11.82 31.42 -4.93
CA ASP A 190 12.62 31.99 -3.83
C ASP A 190 13.71 31.00 -3.34
N GLY A 191 14.52 30.51 -4.26
CA GLY A 191 15.58 29.53 -3.98
C GLY A 191 15.07 28.09 -3.91
N LYS A 192 16.01 27.18 -3.63
CA LYS A 192 15.75 25.73 -3.47
C LYS A 192 15.49 25.42 -2.00
N PRO A 193 14.25 25.15 -1.56
CA PRO A 193 13.97 24.83 -0.18
C PRO A 193 14.58 23.48 0.20
N ASN A 194 14.90 23.28 1.46
CA ASN A 194 15.01 21.93 1.99
C ASN A 194 13.66 21.23 1.97
N ILE A 195 13.65 19.92 1.79
CA ILE A 195 12.42 19.12 1.74
C ILE A 195 12.57 17.96 2.74
N VAL A 196 11.61 17.86 3.65
CA VAL A 196 11.49 16.72 4.57
C VAL A 196 10.16 16.02 4.27
N LEU A 197 10.23 14.81 3.75
CA LEU A 197 9.09 13.99 3.40
C LEU A 197 8.86 12.93 4.49
N PHE A 198 7.76 13.05 5.22
CA PHE A 198 7.29 12.05 6.16
C PHE A 198 6.33 11.10 5.45
N ILE A 199 6.67 9.83 5.41
CA ILE A 199 5.80 8.76 4.93
C ILE A 199 5.29 8.04 6.17
N LEU A 200 3.99 8.20 6.44
CA LEU A 200 3.33 7.74 7.67
C LEU A 200 2.77 6.34 7.44
N GLU A 201 3.22 5.37 8.21
CA GLU A 201 2.81 3.97 8.13
C GLU A 201 1.33 3.80 8.47
N SER A 202 0.53 3.35 7.50
CA SER A 202 -0.86 2.90 7.69
C SER A 202 -1.88 3.94 8.20
N TRP A 203 -1.65 5.26 8.04
CA TRP A 203 -2.56 6.30 8.56
C TRP A 203 -3.78 6.50 7.65
N PRO A 204 -5.03 6.22 8.09
CA PRO A 204 -6.24 6.61 7.38
C PRO A 204 -6.68 8.02 7.78
N THR A 205 -7.23 8.79 6.84
CA THR A 205 -7.84 10.10 7.12
C THR A 205 -8.98 10.01 8.16
N LYS A 206 -9.63 8.85 8.27
CA LYS A 206 -10.70 8.56 9.24
C LYS A 206 -10.35 9.02 10.66
N TYR A 207 -9.11 8.83 11.11
CA TYR A 207 -8.67 9.16 12.48
C TYR A 207 -7.98 10.52 12.60
N VAL A 208 -7.89 11.26 11.50
CA VAL A 208 -7.30 12.60 11.44
C VAL A 208 -8.36 13.69 11.30
N ASP A 209 -9.39 13.44 10.48
CA ASP A 209 -10.40 14.43 10.13
C ASP A 209 -11.52 14.47 11.17
N GLU A 210 -11.80 15.68 11.69
CA GLU A 210 -12.85 15.94 12.70
C GLU A 210 -14.25 15.53 12.23
N GLY A 211 -14.51 15.57 10.92
CA GLY A 211 -15.76 15.11 10.30
C GLY A 211 -15.97 13.60 10.34
N MET A 212 -14.95 12.81 10.71
CA MET A 212 -15.00 11.35 10.71
C MET A 212 -14.88 10.77 12.13
N SER A 213 -13.71 10.32 12.57
CA SER A 213 -13.48 9.63 13.84
C SER A 213 -12.17 10.06 14.50
N ALA A 214 -11.82 11.35 14.39
CA ALA A 214 -10.57 11.92 14.92
C ALA A 214 -10.48 11.97 16.46
N PHE A 215 -11.57 11.70 17.15
CA PHE A 215 -11.65 11.75 18.61
C PHE A 215 -12.01 10.41 19.21
N VAL A 216 -11.35 10.07 20.31
CA VAL A 216 -11.67 8.94 21.18
C VAL A 216 -11.68 9.41 22.64
N ASN A 217 -12.74 9.08 23.40
CA ASN A 217 -12.91 9.56 24.79
C ASN A 217 -12.75 11.07 24.95
N GLY A 218 -13.18 11.87 23.97
CA GLY A 218 -13.05 13.33 23.95
C GLY A 218 -11.64 13.88 23.69
N LYS A 219 -10.67 13.01 23.38
CA LYS A 219 -9.29 13.39 23.04
C LYS A 219 -9.06 13.24 21.53
N GLU A 220 -8.37 14.19 20.92
CA GLU A 220 -7.88 14.05 19.54
C GLU A 220 -6.87 12.89 19.46
N ILE A 221 -7.01 12.04 18.45
CA ILE A 221 -6.06 10.95 18.19
C ILE A 221 -4.73 11.53 17.69
N THR A 222 -4.78 12.56 16.83
CA THR A 222 -3.60 13.17 16.19
C THR A 222 -3.54 14.69 16.41
N PRO A 223 -3.39 15.17 17.66
CA PRO A 223 -3.44 16.60 17.97
C PRO A 223 -2.30 17.40 17.33
N ASN A 224 -1.11 16.83 17.19
CA ASN A 224 0.05 17.53 16.62
C ASN A 224 -0.09 17.67 15.10
N PHE A 225 -0.45 16.61 14.39
CA PHE A 225 -0.75 16.68 12.96
C PHE A 225 -1.89 17.67 12.70
N ASN A 226 -2.94 17.67 13.53
CA ASN A 226 -4.04 18.60 13.42
C ASN A 226 -3.62 20.06 13.72
N ARG A 227 -2.66 20.28 14.63
CA ARG A 227 -2.03 21.60 14.83
C ARG A 227 -1.32 22.08 13.57
N LEU A 228 -0.56 21.21 12.90
CA LEU A 228 0.16 21.54 11.67
C LEU A 228 -0.78 21.77 10.48
N ARG A 229 -1.82 20.92 10.30
CA ARG A 229 -2.76 21.05 9.18
C ARG A 229 -3.55 22.36 9.22
N ARG A 230 -3.87 22.87 10.42
CA ARG A 230 -4.51 24.19 10.58
C ARG A 230 -3.62 25.35 10.13
N LYS A 231 -2.32 25.12 9.95
CA LYS A 231 -1.32 26.12 9.54
C LYS A 231 -0.66 25.82 8.19
N GLY A 232 -1.08 24.78 7.49
CA GLY A 232 -0.49 24.33 6.22
C GLY A 232 -1.52 24.14 5.10
N LEU A 233 -1.09 23.55 4.00
CA LEU A 233 -1.96 23.14 2.90
C LEU A 233 -2.42 21.71 3.16
N TYR A 234 -3.66 21.52 3.55
CA TYR A 234 -4.25 20.22 3.84
C TYR A 234 -5.15 19.72 2.69
N PHE A 235 -5.04 18.44 2.37
CA PHE A 235 -5.80 17.80 1.30
C PHE A 235 -6.62 16.62 1.88
N PRO A 236 -7.87 16.84 2.32
CA PRO A 236 -8.70 15.80 2.95
C PRO A 236 -9.11 14.67 2.00
N ARG A 237 -9.05 14.91 0.68
CA ARG A 237 -9.40 13.93 -0.37
C ARG A 237 -8.15 13.46 -1.10
N PHE A 238 -7.15 13.05 -0.34
CA PHE A 238 -5.91 12.50 -0.89
C PHE A 238 -5.93 10.96 -0.80
N PHE A 239 -5.41 10.28 -1.83
CA PHE A 239 -5.57 8.84 -1.97
C PHE A 239 -4.24 8.10 -2.07
N ALA A 240 -4.18 6.94 -1.41
CA ALA A 240 -3.17 5.93 -1.68
C ALA A 240 -3.48 5.22 -3.00
N ASN A 241 -2.46 5.03 -3.82
CA ASN A 241 -2.59 4.30 -5.09
C ASN A 241 -2.55 2.78 -4.89
N GLY A 242 -2.09 2.30 -3.75
CA GLY A 242 -2.02 0.90 -3.38
C GLY A 242 -2.42 0.64 -1.94
N GLY A 243 -2.22 -0.58 -1.47
CA GLY A 243 -2.62 -0.99 -0.12
C GLY A 243 -1.48 -1.56 0.72
N ARG A 244 -0.23 -1.25 0.39
CA ARG A 244 0.96 -1.69 1.13
C ARG A 244 2.04 -0.63 1.09
N THR A 245 2.98 -0.70 2.04
CA THR A 245 4.15 0.19 2.09
C THR A 245 4.91 0.20 0.78
N SER A 246 5.19 -0.97 0.18
CA SER A 246 5.87 -1.05 -1.12
C SER A 246 5.10 -0.33 -2.24
N ASN A 247 3.77 -0.47 -2.31
CA ASN A 247 2.95 0.25 -3.30
C ASN A 247 2.98 1.77 -3.07
N GLY A 248 2.86 2.20 -1.81
CA GLY A 248 2.92 3.61 -1.43
C GLY A 248 4.27 4.23 -1.79
N LEU A 249 5.38 3.56 -1.44
CA LEU A 249 6.73 4.03 -1.78
C LEU A 249 6.95 4.16 -3.29
N VAL A 250 6.49 3.18 -4.09
CA VAL A 250 6.54 3.26 -5.55
C VAL A 250 5.82 4.51 -6.03
N SER A 251 4.58 4.74 -5.59
CA SER A 251 3.77 5.87 -6.04
C SER A 251 4.33 7.22 -5.59
N ILE A 252 4.74 7.33 -4.34
CA ILE A 252 5.27 8.59 -3.73
C ILE A 252 6.61 8.97 -4.36
N LEU A 253 7.54 8.02 -4.46
CA LEU A 253 8.94 8.32 -4.81
C LEU A 253 9.22 8.21 -6.30
N SER A 254 8.36 7.55 -7.10
CA SER A 254 8.55 7.45 -8.54
C SER A 254 7.43 8.09 -9.38
N GLY A 255 6.29 8.45 -8.77
CA GLY A 255 5.16 9.08 -9.46
C GLY A 255 4.41 8.16 -10.42
N ILE A 256 4.62 6.84 -10.31
CA ILE A 256 3.89 5.84 -11.09
C ILE A 256 2.99 5.02 -10.17
N PRO A 257 1.78 4.62 -10.60
CA PRO A 257 0.99 3.68 -9.83
C PRO A 257 1.68 2.32 -9.86
N ASP A 258 1.72 1.65 -8.71
CA ASP A 258 2.19 0.27 -8.71
C ASP A 258 1.17 -0.63 -9.42
N ARG A 259 1.62 -1.77 -9.87
CA ARG A 259 0.79 -2.72 -10.63
C ARG A 259 -0.22 -3.44 -9.73
N PRO A 260 -1.37 -3.89 -10.28
CA PRO A 260 -2.21 -4.86 -9.61
C PRO A 260 -1.46 -6.18 -9.32
N GLY A 261 -1.90 -6.90 -8.30
CA GLY A 261 -1.28 -8.16 -7.88
C GLY A 261 -0.01 -7.91 -7.07
N ILE A 262 1.12 -8.41 -7.54
CA ILE A 262 2.39 -8.29 -6.86
C ILE A 262 3.02 -6.93 -7.20
N SER A 263 3.43 -6.19 -6.17
CA SER A 263 4.17 -4.94 -6.34
C SER A 263 5.38 -5.13 -7.27
N MET A 264 5.66 -4.13 -8.10
CA MET A 264 6.85 -4.13 -8.96
C MET A 264 8.15 -4.37 -8.18
N VAL A 265 8.17 -3.99 -6.90
CA VAL A 265 9.29 -4.17 -5.97
C VAL A 265 9.72 -5.64 -5.86
N HIS A 266 8.76 -6.57 -5.92
CA HIS A 266 9.00 -8.02 -5.80
C HIS A 266 9.11 -8.74 -7.14
N THR A 267 9.17 -8.00 -8.25
CA THR A 267 9.24 -8.57 -9.59
C THR A 267 10.50 -8.09 -10.33
N LYS A 268 10.75 -8.65 -11.52
CA LYS A 268 11.81 -8.16 -12.42
C LYS A 268 11.69 -6.67 -12.78
N HIS A 269 10.49 -6.10 -12.62
CA HIS A 269 10.23 -4.68 -12.90
C HIS A 269 10.86 -3.74 -11.88
N SER A 270 11.37 -4.26 -10.75
CA SER A 270 12.21 -3.51 -9.81
C SER A 270 13.48 -2.94 -10.45
N LEU A 271 13.93 -3.55 -11.55
CA LEU A 271 15.09 -3.13 -12.33
C LEU A 271 14.74 -2.09 -13.40
N ASN A 272 13.47 -1.79 -13.61
CA ASN A 272 13.07 -0.79 -14.60
C ASN A 272 13.57 0.59 -14.23
N ARG A 273 13.89 1.39 -15.25
CA ARG A 273 14.19 2.80 -15.05
C ARG A 273 12.91 3.58 -14.80
N VAL A 274 12.89 4.33 -13.71
CA VAL A 274 11.79 5.21 -13.31
C VAL A 274 12.34 6.57 -12.87
N SER A 275 11.51 7.58 -12.86
CA SER A 275 11.84 8.90 -12.34
C SER A 275 11.92 8.89 -10.82
N GLY A 276 12.99 8.41 -10.24
CA GLY A 276 13.18 8.43 -8.79
C GLY A 276 13.31 9.86 -8.26
N LEU A 277 12.47 10.25 -7.30
CA LEU A 277 12.46 11.61 -6.74
C LEU A 277 13.82 11.98 -6.14
N GLY A 278 14.47 11.08 -5.41
CA GLY A 278 15.81 11.29 -4.88
C GLY A 278 16.85 11.55 -5.98
N ARG A 279 16.79 10.77 -7.09
CA ARG A 279 17.71 10.97 -8.23
C ARG A 279 17.50 12.31 -8.92
N LEU A 280 16.24 12.69 -9.16
CA LEU A 280 15.92 13.97 -9.78
C LEU A 280 16.40 15.13 -8.91
N LEU A 281 16.15 15.07 -7.60
CA LEU A 281 16.59 16.13 -6.69
C LEU A 281 18.11 16.14 -6.53
N SER A 282 18.77 14.99 -6.49
CA SER A 282 20.23 14.91 -6.48
C SER A 282 20.85 15.57 -7.72
N SER A 283 20.24 15.40 -8.92
CA SER A 283 20.68 16.07 -10.14
C SER A 283 20.53 17.59 -10.09
N ALA A 284 19.65 18.10 -9.23
CA ALA A 284 19.49 19.53 -8.95
C ALA A 284 20.36 20.02 -7.76
N GLY A 285 21.27 19.21 -7.26
CA GLY A 285 22.21 19.57 -6.20
C GLY A 285 21.71 19.33 -4.77
N TYR A 286 20.61 18.57 -4.58
CA TYR A 286 20.15 18.17 -3.26
C TYR A 286 21.00 17.01 -2.73
N ARG A 287 21.26 17.02 -1.44
CA ARG A 287 21.74 15.85 -0.68
C ARG A 287 20.53 15.04 -0.22
N THR A 288 20.55 13.75 -0.53
CA THR A 288 19.41 12.86 -0.28
C THR A 288 19.73 11.87 0.83
N ALA A 289 18.77 11.68 1.75
CA ALA A 289 18.87 10.63 2.77
C ALA A 289 17.50 9.98 3.03
N PHE A 290 17.52 8.70 3.37
CA PHE A 290 16.35 7.91 3.71
C PHE A 290 16.52 7.33 5.12
N TYR A 291 15.54 7.58 5.99
CA TYR A 291 15.52 7.14 7.39
C TYR A 291 14.34 6.20 7.61
N TYR A 292 14.62 5.08 8.24
CA TYR A 292 13.60 4.07 8.54
C TYR A 292 13.99 3.27 9.78
N GLY A 293 13.10 3.19 10.76
CA GLY A 293 13.36 2.39 11.97
C GLY A 293 13.41 0.89 11.73
N GLY A 294 12.78 0.39 10.67
CA GLY A 294 12.78 -1.00 10.25
C GLY A 294 13.95 -1.38 9.35
N GLU A 295 13.98 -2.62 8.90
CA GLU A 295 15.02 -3.15 8.00
C GLU A 295 14.60 -2.95 6.54
N THR A 296 15.38 -2.17 5.77
CA THR A 296 15.10 -1.92 4.35
C THR A 296 15.33 -3.15 3.46
N ALA A 297 16.06 -4.15 3.95
CA ALA A 297 16.19 -5.44 3.27
C ALA A 297 14.86 -6.22 3.28
N PHE A 298 13.98 -5.94 4.24
CA PHE A 298 12.61 -6.41 4.23
C PHE A 298 11.88 -5.88 2.99
N GLU A 299 11.04 -6.70 2.36
CA GLU A 299 10.38 -6.36 1.08
C GLU A 299 11.34 -5.95 -0.06
N ASN A 300 12.66 -6.26 0.02
CA ASN A 300 13.63 -5.92 -1.03
C ASN A 300 13.71 -4.41 -1.32
N LEU A 301 13.49 -3.55 -0.32
CA LEU A 301 13.44 -2.09 -0.51
C LEU A 301 14.82 -1.45 -0.71
N THR A 302 15.89 -1.97 -0.08
CA THR A 302 17.24 -1.37 -0.14
C THR A 302 17.68 -1.08 -1.58
N PRO A 303 17.74 -2.06 -2.51
CA PRO A 303 18.22 -1.81 -3.87
C PRO A 303 17.30 -0.85 -4.65
N ILE A 304 16.04 -0.80 -4.30
CA ILE A 304 15.05 0.05 -4.96
C ILE A 304 15.16 1.50 -4.50
N ILE A 305 15.29 1.73 -3.20
CA ILE A 305 15.52 3.05 -2.61
C ILE A 305 16.82 3.63 -3.18
N GLN A 306 17.87 2.81 -3.30
CA GLN A 306 19.12 3.21 -3.96
C GLN A 306 18.91 3.54 -5.44
N ASN A 307 18.16 2.72 -6.18
CA ASN A 307 17.80 2.99 -7.57
C ASN A 307 17.00 4.29 -7.75
N TRP A 308 16.22 4.69 -6.74
CA TRP A 308 15.50 5.97 -6.74
C TRP A 308 16.35 7.16 -6.33
N GLY A 309 17.64 6.95 -5.99
CA GLY A 309 18.63 8.00 -5.77
C GLY A 309 18.88 8.35 -4.32
N PHE A 310 18.55 7.48 -3.37
CA PHE A 310 18.94 7.65 -1.98
C PHE A 310 20.19 6.82 -1.69
N LEU A 311 21.34 7.50 -1.59
CA LEU A 311 22.62 6.82 -1.32
C LEU A 311 22.94 6.74 0.18
N ASN A 312 22.36 7.64 0.98
CA ASN A 312 22.49 7.64 2.44
C ASN A 312 21.21 7.04 3.05
N ILE A 313 21.28 5.75 3.39
CA ILE A 313 20.16 5.02 4.01
C ILE A 313 20.55 4.71 5.46
N LYS A 314 19.71 5.16 6.39
CA LYS A 314 19.80 4.88 7.82
C LYS A 314 18.61 4.06 8.26
N ASP A 315 18.76 2.74 8.23
CA ASP A 315 17.76 1.76 8.60
C ASP A 315 18.06 1.09 9.95
N SER A 316 17.34 0.04 10.30
CA SER A 316 17.52 -0.66 11.58
C SER A 316 18.96 -1.10 11.84
N GLN A 317 19.73 -1.46 10.81
CA GLN A 317 21.14 -1.86 10.97
C GLN A 317 22.00 -0.68 11.40
N PHE A 318 21.76 0.51 10.88
CA PHE A 318 22.42 1.73 11.32
C PHE A 318 22.10 2.03 12.79
N PHE A 319 20.81 1.99 13.18
CA PHE A 319 20.39 2.27 14.55
C PHE A 319 20.92 1.25 15.55
N GLU A 320 20.93 -0.03 15.20
CA GLU A 320 21.47 -1.12 16.01
C GLU A 320 22.97 -0.93 16.25
N LYS A 321 23.71 -0.61 15.20
CA LYS A 321 25.15 -0.35 15.27
C LYS A 321 25.49 0.89 16.10
N SER A 322 24.61 1.89 16.13
CA SER A 322 24.81 3.11 16.94
C SER A 322 24.73 2.84 18.44
N GLY A 323 24.03 1.79 18.87
CA GLY A 323 23.81 1.44 20.28
C GLY A 323 23.02 2.48 21.09
N LYS A 324 22.48 3.53 20.44
CA LYS A 324 21.86 4.69 21.10
C LYS A 324 20.42 4.47 21.50
N TYR A 325 19.70 3.61 20.78
CA TYR A 325 18.26 3.44 20.89
C TYR A 325 17.88 1.98 21.19
N LYS A 326 16.70 1.77 21.75
CA LYS A 326 16.19 0.43 22.10
C LYS A 326 15.36 -0.15 20.94
N LYS A 327 15.78 -1.30 20.41
CA LYS A 327 15.06 -2.00 19.34
C LYS A 327 13.74 -2.60 19.85
N GLY A 328 12.63 -2.32 19.15
CA GLY A 328 11.33 -2.96 19.31
C GLY A 328 11.20 -4.23 18.47
N VAL A 329 9.94 -4.68 18.23
CA VAL A 329 9.65 -5.92 17.48
C VAL A 329 10.09 -5.81 16.01
N TRP A 330 9.76 -4.71 15.35
CA TRP A 330 10.03 -4.48 13.92
C TRP A 330 11.25 -3.58 13.68
N GLY A 331 11.78 -2.97 14.72
CA GLY A 331 12.90 -2.03 14.62
C GLY A 331 12.84 -0.94 15.68
N PHE A 332 13.19 0.27 15.30
CA PHE A 332 13.25 1.43 16.19
C PHE A 332 12.02 2.32 16.03
N ASN A 333 11.57 2.92 17.13
CA ASN A 333 10.39 3.77 17.15
C ASN A 333 10.56 5.05 16.32
N ASP A 334 9.46 5.65 15.89
CA ASP A 334 9.48 6.88 15.10
C ASP A 334 10.23 8.01 15.80
N LEU A 335 10.06 8.17 17.11
CA LEU A 335 10.78 9.20 17.89
C LEU A 335 12.30 9.00 17.85
N ASP A 336 12.77 7.75 17.88
CA ASP A 336 14.20 7.43 17.78
C ASP A 336 14.76 7.83 16.41
N VAL A 337 14.01 7.50 15.35
CA VAL A 337 14.35 7.89 13.97
C VAL A 337 14.38 9.40 13.82
N TYR A 338 13.38 10.10 14.32
CA TYR A 338 13.28 11.56 14.23
C TYR A 338 14.36 12.28 15.04
N ASN A 339 14.71 11.76 16.20
CA ASN A 339 15.85 12.27 16.97
C ASN A 339 17.16 12.14 16.20
N GLN A 340 17.37 11.02 15.48
CA GLN A 340 18.56 10.87 14.64
C GLN A 340 18.55 11.85 13.47
N VAL A 341 17.40 12.10 12.84
CA VAL A 341 17.29 13.13 11.78
C VAL A 341 17.64 14.52 12.32
N LEU A 342 17.16 14.87 13.52
CA LEU A 342 17.48 16.15 14.18
C LEU A 342 18.98 16.27 14.51
N ASP A 343 19.60 15.20 15.00
CA ASP A 343 21.04 15.18 15.27
C ASP A 343 21.86 15.36 13.99
N ASP A 344 21.51 14.62 12.94
CA ASP A 344 22.19 14.74 11.64
C ASP A 344 21.98 16.13 11.05
N TRP A 345 20.78 16.71 11.20
CA TRP A 345 20.50 18.04 10.71
C TRP A 345 21.31 19.13 11.41
N ARG A 346 21.44 19.03 12.73
CA ARG A 346 22.22 19.99 13.55
C ARG A 346 23.72 19.90 13.30
N ASN A 347 24.24 18.70 13.09
CA ASN A 347 25.67 18.46 12.91
C ASN A 347 26.16 18.65 11.47
N ASP A 348 25.23 18.87 10.54
CA ASP A 348 25.56 18.99 9.13
C ASP A 348 25.87 20.45 8.78
N THR A 349 27.13 20.70 8.42
CA THR A 349 27.65 22.03 8.06
C THR A 349 27.58 22.37 6.57
N ASP A 350 27.18 21.40 5.72
CA ASP A 350 27.04 21.62 4.28
C ASP A 350 25.76 22.42 3.99
N SER A 351 25.89 23.52 3.26
CA SER A 351 24.80 24.43 2.92
C SER A 351 23.94 24.00 1.73
N SER A 352 24.29 22.89 1.07
CA SER A 352 23.48 22.35 -0.03
C SER A 352 22.08 22.00 0.43
N PRO A 353 21.04 22.21 -0.41
CA PRO A 353 19.67 21.87 -0.04
C PRO A 353 19.54 20.36 0.23
N ARG A 354 18.67 20.00 1.17
CA ARG A 354 18.48 18.62 1.63
C ARG A 354 17.13 18.07 1.19
N PHE A 355 17.11 16.82 0.77
CA PHE A 355 15.90 16.03 0.61
C PHE A 355 15.97 14.82 1.53
N LEU A 356 15.24 14.87 2.63
CA LEU A 356 15.17 13.79 3.60
C LEU A 356 13.82 13.09 3.48
N THR A 357 13.82 11.77 3.49
CA THR A 357 12.61 10.95 3.56
C THR A 357 12.65 10.14 4.85
N CYS A 358 11.59 10.25 5.64
CA CYS A 358 11.41 9.52 6.90
C CYS A 358 10.21 8.60 6.76
N LEU A 359 10.44 7.29 6.71
CA LEU A 359 9.36 6.29 6.76
C LEU A 359 9.12 5.92 8.22
N SER A 360 7.88 6.09 8.70
CA SER A 360 7.49 5.74 10.07
C SER A 360 7.24 4.23 10.21
N LEU A 361 7.18 3.75 11.44
CA LEU A 361 7.03 2.33 11.76
C LEU A 361 6.07 2.07 12.92
N SER A 362 5.86 3.06 13.80
CA SER A 362 5.21 2.84 15.10
C SER A 362 3.75 2.38 15.01
N THR A 363 3.08 2.63 13.90
CA THR A 363 1.71 2.17 13.61
C THR A 363 1.65 0.81 12.90
N HIS A 364 2.79 0.12 12.76
CA HIS A 364 2.82 -1.26 12.26
C HIS A 364 2.37 -2.25 13.34
N HIS A 365 1.64 -3.31 12.96
CA HIS A 365 1.28 -4.39 13.88
C HIS A 365 2.56 -4.96 14.57
N PRO A 366 2.59 -5.25 15.86
CA PRO A 366 1.48 -5.33 16.83
C PRO A 366 1.14 -4.02 17.57
N PHE A 367 1.36 -2.84 16.94
CA PHE A 367 0.98 -1.53 17.48
C PHE A 367 1.66 -1.21 18.82
N GLN A 368 2.94 -1.52 18.90
CA GLN A 368 3.70 -1.39 20.14
C GLN A 368 3.99 0.08 20.44
N ILE A 369 3.55 0.54 21.60
CA ILE A 369 3.90 1.86 22.15
C ILE A 369 5.00 1.71 23.22
N PRO A 370 5.90 2.67 23.39
CA PRO A 370 6.98 2.57 24.34
C PRO A 370 6.53 2.66 25.82
N ASP A 371 5.41 3.33 26.08
CA ASP A 371 4.90 3.56 27.43
C ASP A 371 3.37 3.72 27.44
N ARG A 372 2.72 3.31 28.53
CA ARG A 372 1.27 3.40 28.71
C ARG A 372 0.72 4.84 28.78
N SER A 373 1.55 5.83 29.01
CA SER A 373 1.13 7.24 28.98
C SER A 373 0.59 7.67 27.61
N PHE A 374 0.87 6.92 26.56
CA PHE A 374 0.34 7.13 25.21
C PHE A 374 -1.01 6.43 24.95
N GLU A 375 -1.56 5.71 25.94
CA GLU A 375 -2.89 5.11 25.84
C GLU A 375 -3.97 6.20 25.97
N VAL A 376 -4.66 6.49 24.88
CA VAL A 376 -5.83 7.38 24.87
C VAL A 376 -7.15 6.61 24.95
N VAL A 377 -7.07 5.29 24.70
CA VAL A 377 -8.17 4.33 24.83
C VAL A 377 -7.62 3.02 25.39
N SER A 378 -8.46 2.26 26.12
CA SER A 378 -8.09 0.94 26.63
C SER A 378 -7.67 0.00 25.48
N PRO A 379 -6.51 -0.68 25.56
CA PRO A 379 -5.98 -1.52 24.49
C PRO A 379 -6.62 -2.92 24.45
N ASP A 380 -7.94 -2.98 24.53
CA ASP A 380 -8.75 -4.20 24.60
C ASP A 380 -9.13 -4.78 23.21
N SER A 381 -8.79 -4.05 22.16
CA SER A 381 -8.96 -4.47 20.77
C SER A 381 -7.78 -4.01 19.92
N GLU A 382 -7.57 -4.67 18.78
CA GLU A 382 -6.52 -4.27 17.83
C GLU A 382 -6.75 -2.86 17.26
N GLU A 383 -8.01 -2.43 17.08
CA GLU A 383 -8.32 -1.07 16.65
C GLU A 383 -7.89 -0.05 17.72
N ASN A 384 -8.13 -0.34 19.00
CA ASN A 384 -7.72 0.51 20.10
C ASN A 384 -6.20 0.56 20.27
N MET A 385 -5.51 -0.58 20.10
CA MET A 385 -4.04 -0.61 20.07
C MET A 385 -3.49 0.20 18.91
N PHE A 386 -4.09 0.11 17.73
CA PHE A 386 -3.73 0.93 16.57
C PHE A 386 -3.94 2.43 16.86
N ILE A 387 -5.06 2.83 17.44
CA ILE A 387 -5.34 4.23 17.82
C ILE A 387 -4.27 4.75 18.79
N ASN A 388 -3.89 3.98 19.80
CA ASN A 388 -2.83 4.36 20.74
C ASN A 388 -1.47 4.49 20.05
N SER A 389 -1.14 3.59 19.13
CA SER A 389 0.11 3.66 18.35
C SER A 389 0.12 4.86 17.41
N MET A 390 -1.03 5.22 16.83
CA MET A 390 -1.19 6.40 16.00
C MET A 390 -1.02 7.70 16.82
N HIS A 391 -1.55 7.71 18.04
CA HIS A 391 -1.34 8.83 18.98
C HIS A 391 0.14 9.00 19.34
N TYR A 392 0.86 7.90 19.56
CA TYR A 392 2.31 7.94 19.80
C TYR A 392 3.09 8.42 18.57
N ALA A 393 2.73 7.96 17.37
CA ALA A 393 3.38 8.42 16.14
C ALA A 393 3.14 9.92 15.91
N ASP A 394 1.94 10.42 16.21
CA ASP A 394 1.62 11.85 16.19
C ASP A 394 2.44 12.66 17.21
N PHE A 395 2.59 12.14 18.43
CA PHE A 395 3.46 12.74 19.44
C PHE A 395 4.91 12.86 18.93
N SER A 396 5.41 11.83 18.25
CA SER A 396 6.77 11.81 17.69
C SER A 396 6.94 12.89 16.61
N ILE A 397 5.94 13.07 15.74
CA ILE A 397 5.89 14.17 14.76
C ILE A 397 5.91 15.52 15.48
N GLY A 398 5.07 15.67 16.51
CA GLY A 398 5.01 16.91 17.31
C GLY A 398 6.36 17.30 17.89
N LYS A 399 7.06 16.35 18.53
CA LYS A 399 8.39 16.56 19.09
C LYS A 399 9.42 16.98 18.04
N MET A 400 9.43 16.30 16.90
CA MET A 400 10.33 16.64 15.80
C MET A 400 10.06 18.05 15.27
N MET A 401 8.80 18.41 15.06
CA MET A 401 8.42 19.72 14.53
C MET A 401 8.71 20.85 15.53
N ASP A 402 8.47 20.64 16.83
CA ASP A 402 8.78 21.59 17.87
C ASP A 402 10.30 21.92 17.93
N GLU A 403 11.16 20.95 17.57
CA GLU A 403 12.61 21.18 17.46
C GLU A 403 12.99 21.86 16.14
N PHE A 404 12.35 21.47 15.01
CA PHE A 404 12.61 22.15 13.73
C PHE A 404 12.20 23.61 13.74
N GLU A 405 11.10 23.97 14.41
CA GLU A 405 10.63 25.37 14.54
C GLU A 405 11.66 26.29 15.21
N LYS A 406 12.61 25.74 15.98
CA LYS A 406 13.70 26.47 16.62
C LYS A 406 14.95 26.61 15.74
N MET A 407 15.01 25.91 14.60
CA MET A 407 16.19 25.89 13.74
C MET A 407 16.24 27.07 12.77
N PRO A 408 17.44 27.65 12.49
CA PRO A 408 17.57 28.83 11.61
C PRO A 408 16.98 28.64 10.21
N ASN A 409 17.07 27.44 9.65
CA ASN A 409 16.61 27.10 8.31
C ASN A 409 15.18 26.50 8.25
N PHE A 410 14.42 26.65 9.32
CA PHE A 410 13.01 26.23 9.35
C PHE A 410 12.18 26.90 8.24
N ASN A 411 12.35 28.21 8.07
CA ASN A 411 11.63 28.97 7.05
C ASN A 411 12.01 28.61 5.62
N ASP A 412 13.20 28.02 5.42
CA ASP A 412 13.68 27.53 4.12
C ASP A 412 13.35 26.04 3.90
N THR A 413 12.49 25.47 4.74
CA THR A 413 12.16 24.05 4.69
C THR A 413 10.67 23.84 4.36
N VAL A 414 10.41 22.88 3.48
CA VAL A 414 9.06 22.37 3.19
C VAL A 414 8.93 20.98 3.80
N PHE A 415 7.98 20.82 4.70
CA PHE A 415 7.62 19.55 5.31
C PHE A 415 6.41 18.98 4.59
N ILE A 416 6.49 17.73 4.15
CA ILE A 416 5.42 17.01 3.46
C ILE A 416 5.09 15.78 4.28
N PHE A 417 3.82 15.63 4.64
CA PHE A 417 3.31 14.46 5.36
C PHE A 417 2.32 13.72 4.48
N VAL A 418 2.54 12.44 4.29
CA VAL A 418 1.68 11.55 3.50
C VAL A 418 1.68 10.16 4.13
N SER A 419 0.54 9.47 4.13
CA SER A 419 0.57 8.05 4.46
C SER A 419 0.95 7.20 3.24
N ASP A 420 1.56 6.04 3.49
CA ASP A 420 1.84 5.04 2.47
C ASP A 420 0.57 4.28 2.03
N HIS A 421 -0.26 3.88 2.98
CA HIS A 421 -1.58 3.26 2.80
C HIS A 421 -2.43 3.44 4.08
N THR A 422 -3.57 2.80 4.16
CA THR A 422 -4.41 2.78 5.37
C THR A 422 -4.22 1.49 6.17
N SER A 423 -4.74 1.47 7.40
CA SER A 423 -4.77 0.28 8.24
C SER A 423 -5.69 -0.84 7.74
N HIS A 424 -6.52 -0.60 6.70
CA HIS A 424 -7.53 -1.51 6.16
C HIS A 424 -8.62 -1.97 7.15
N ARG A 425 -8.71 -1.33 8.34
CA ARG A 425 -9.59 -1.76 9.43
C ARG A 425 -10.86 -0.93 9.48
N GLY A 426 -12.01 -1.58 9.39
CA GLY A 426 -13.31 -0.92 9.54
C GLY A 426 -13.54 0.24 8.54
N LEU A 427 -13.02 0.13 7.32
CA LEU A 427 -13.05 1.15 6.29
C LEU A 427 -13.88 0.69 5.09
N ASN A 428 -14.68 1.58 4.50
CA ASN A 428 -15.32 1.34 3.21
C ASN A 428 -14.32 1.58 2.06
N TYR A 429 -14.71 1.33 0.81
CA TYR A 429 -13.82 1.47 -0.36
C TYR A 429 -13.20 2.86 -0.53
N PHE A 430 -13.89 3.93 -0.16
CA PHE A 430 -13.36 5.28 -0.18
C PHE A 430 -12.34 5.47 0.95
N GLN A 431 -12.75 5.19 2.18
CA GLN A 431 -11.93 5.36 3.37
C GLN A 431 -10.66 4.50 3.34
N ASP A 432 -10.76 3.30 2.74
CA ASP A 432 -9.64 2.37 2.62
C ASP A 432 -8.52 2.85 1.68
N ARG A 433 -8.74 3.96 0.99
CA ARG A 433 -7.72 4.60 0.15
C ARG A 433 -7.52 6.06 0.50
N ASN A 434 -8.36 6.62 1.35
CA ASN A 434 -8.28 8.00 1.77
C ASN A 434 -7.27 8.16 2.91
N ILE A 435 -6.15 8.79 2.60
CA ILE A 435 -5.01 9.00 3.49
C ILE A 435 -4.78 10.50 3.72
N PRO A 436 -4.23 10.93 4.87
CA PRO A 436 -3.91 12.32 5.11
C PRO A 436 -2.74 12.79 4.22
N PHE A 437 -2.85 14.02 3.71
CA PHE A 437 -1.76 14.69 3.02
C PHE A 437 -1.69 16.16 3.42
N LEU A 438 -0.50 16.59 3.81
CA LEU A 438 -0.23 17.95 4.28
C LEU A 438 1.09 18.46 3.73
N ILE A 439 1.11 19.69 3.20
CA ILE A 439 2.32 20.47 2.94
C ILE A 439 2.38 21.57 4.00
N TYR A 440 3.44 21.56 4.81
CA TYR A 440 3.65 22.54 5.87
C TYR A 440 4.94 23.32 5.62
N SER A 441 4.80 24.61 5.37
CA SER A 441 5.89 25.60 5.25
C SER A 441 5.28 26.98 5.39
N PRO A 442 5.19 27.54 6.61
CA PRO A 442 4.47 28.78 6.87
C PRO A 442 5.03 30.00 6.11
N SER A 443 6.31 29.98 5.76
CA SER A 443 6.96 31.02 4.95
C SER A 443 6.54 31.01 3.49
N ARG A 444 6.12 29.86 2.94
CA ARG A 444 5.86 29.65 1.50
C ARG A 444 4.39 29.48 1.17
N PHE A 445 3.60 28.96 2.11
CA PHE A 445 2.19 28.62 1.88
C PHE A 445 1.32 29.22 2.97
N ARG A 446 0.22 29.86 2.55
CA ARG A 446 -0.85 30.25 3.50
C ARG A 446 -1.67 29.02 3.88
N PRO A 447 -2.21 28.96 5.11
CA PRO A 447 -3.11 27.91 5.52
C PRO A 447 -4.31 27.80 4.58
N GLU A 448 -4.56 26.58 4.05
CA GLU A 448 -5.67 26.32 3.14
C GLU A 448 -6.07 24.83 3.21
N THR A 449 -7.36 24.56 3.16
CA THR A 449 -7.89 23.20 2.93
C THR A 449 -8.34 23.07 1.50
N ARG A 450 -7.72 22.17 0.74
CA ARG A 450 -7.99 21.91 -0.68
C ARG A 450 -8.77 20.62 -0.86
N SER A 451 -10.08 20.73 -1.08
CA SER A 451 -10.99 19.58 -1.21
C SER A 451 -10.95 18.89 -2.58
N ARG A 452 -10.01 19.24 -3.46
CA ARG A 452 -9.81 18.55 -4.74
C ARG A 452 -9.19 17.16 -4.51
N ILE A 453 -9.56 16.20 -5.35
CA ILE A 453 -8.94 14.86 -5.30
C ILE A 453 -7.50 14.95 -5.79
N SER A 454 -6.62 14.26 -5.07
CA SER A 454 -5.22 14.06 -5.44
C SER A 454 -4.75 12.71 -4.91
N SER A 455 -3.60 12.23 -5.37
CA SER A 455 -3.07 10.93 -4.95
C SER A 455 -1.54 10.91 -4.88
N GLN A 456 -0.98 9.85 -4.36
CA GLN A 456 0.47 9.71 -4.14
C GLN A 456 1.29 9.95 -5.41
N ILE A 457 0.79 9.57 -6.60
CA ILE A 457 1.49 9.81 -7.88
C ILE A 457 1.65 11.30 -8.21
N ASP A 458 0.88 12.18 -7.57
CA ASP A 458 0.94 13.63 -7.76
C ASP A 458 2.09 14.29 -6.97
N ILE A 459 2.69 13.58 -6.00
CA ILE A 459 3.74 14.14 -5.13
C ILE A 459 4.98 14.49 -5.93
N LEU A 460 5.48 13.58 -6.76
CA LEU A 460 6.69 13.82 -7.55
C LEU A 460 6.55 15.08 -8.43
N PRO A 461 5.56 15.23 -9.32
CA PRO A 461 5.44 16.45 -10.15
C PRO A 461 5.16 17.72 -9.33
N THR A 462 4.55 17.59 -8.14
CA THR A 462 4.31 18.72 -7.23
C THR A 462 5.62 19.20 -6.60
N VAL A 463 6.44 18.28 -6.10
CA VAL A 463 7.76 18.62 -5.53
C VAL A 463 8.66 19.26 -6.60
N LEU A 464 8.72 18.70 -7.80
CA LEU A 464 9.51 19.28 -8.89
C LEU A 464 9.04 20.71 -9.24
N GLY A 465 7.71 20.92 -9.23
CA GLY A 465 7.13 22.23 -9.49
C GLY A 465 7.40 23.28 -8.40
N MET A 466 7.63 22.86 -7.14
CA MET A 466 8.02 23.78 -6.05
C MET A 466 9.47 24.25 -6.17
N ILE A 467 10.34 23.46 -6.79
CA ILE A 467 11.76 23.77 -6.95
C ILE A 467 11.99 24.74 -8.11
N GLY A 468 11.11 24.71 -9.13
CA GLY A 468 11.19 25.60 -10.30
C GLY A 468 12.34 25.34 -11.27
N HIS A 469 13.09 24.27 -11.09
CA HIS A 469 14.19 23.84 -11.97
C HIS A 469 13.67 23.03 -13.16
N GLU A 470 14.43 22.97 -14.26
CA GLU A 470 14.10 22.08 -15.37
C GLU A 470 14.44 20.62 -15.01
N PHE A 471 13.42 19.78 -15.03
CA PHE A 471 13.55 18.34 -14.83
C PHE A 471 12.94 17.58 -16.00
N ARG A 472 13.60 16.51 -16.45
CA ARG A 472 12.97 15.51 -17.31
C ARG A 472 12.46 14.40 -16.42
N PHE A 473 11.16 14.11 -16.48
CA PHE A 473 10.52 13.13 -15.60
C PHE A 473 9.36 12.41 -16.30
N ALA A 474 9.06 11.22 -15.84
CA ALA A 474 7.90 10.45 -16.24
C ALA A 474 7.09 10.11 -14.98
N ALA A 475 5.84 10.53 -14.94
CA ALA A 475 4.92 10.25 -13.85
C ALA A 475 3.49 10.19 -14.38
N PHE A 476 2.63 9.44 -13.70
CA PHE A 476 1.19 9.36 -13.99
C PHE A 476 0.39 10.45 -13.25
N GLY A 477 1.02 11.22 -12.39
CA GLY A 477 0.41 12.31 -11.65
C GLY A 477 0.60 13.68 -12.27
N LYS A 478 0.02 14.69 -11.62
CA LYS A 478 0.06 16.13 -11.96
C LYS A 478 0.57 16.95 -10.78
N ASN A 479 0.98 18.19 -11.03
CA ASN A 479 1.21 19.13 -9.94
C ASN A 479 -0.12 19.53 -9.29
N MET A 480 -0.40 18.99 -8.10
CA MET A 480 -1.64 19.21 -7.35
C MET A 480 -1.83 20.65 -6.88
N LEU A 481 -0.80 21.49 -6.91
CA LEU A 481 -0.92 22.92 -6.61
C LEU A 481 -1.50 23.71 -7.78
N LYS A 482 -1.43 23.17 -9.00
CA LYS A 482 -1.80 23.87 -10.25
C LYS A 482 -3.03 23.31 -10.96
N SER A 483 -3.50 22.10 -10.61
CA SER A 483 -4.57 21.42 -11.36
C SER A 483 -5.48 20.62 -10.46
N ASP A 484 -6.73 20.44 -10.88
CA ASP A 484 -7.62 19.44 -10.31
C ASP A 484 -7.12 18.05 -10.68
N GLY A 485 -7.29 17.10 -9.77
CA GLY A 485 -6.76 15.76 -9.90
C GLY A 485 -7.83 14.68 -9.91
N PHE A 486 -7.32 13.48 -9.87
CA PHE A 486 -8.03 12.23 -9.75
C PHE A 486 -7.19 11.28 -8.90
N ALA A 487 -7.74 10.15 -8.52
CA ALA A 487 -6.95 9.07 -7.95
C ALA A 487 -7.18 7.79 -8.75
N TYR A 488 -6.10 7.19 -9.23
CA TYR A 488 -6.08 5.81 -9.71
C TYR A 488 -5.69 4.91 -8.54
N ILE A 489 -6.41 3.81 -8.37
CA ILE A 489 -6.25 2.87 -7.27
C ILE A 489 -5.92 1.50 -7.87
N SER A 490 -4.93 0.80 -7.29
CA SER A 490 -4.53 -0.54 -7.70
C SER A 490 -4.14 -1.35 -6.47
N PHE A 491 -4.87 -2.44 -6.18
CA PHE A 491 -4.56 -3.30 -5.03
C PHE A 491 -5.10 -4.72 -5.24
N GLY A 492 -4.23 -5.71 -5.08
CA GLY A 492 -4.60 -7.10 -5.37
C GLY A 492 -5.10 -7.22 -6.81
N ASN A 493 -6.28 -7.78 -6.99
CA ASN A 493 -6.92 -7.92 -8.30
C ASN A 493 -7.92 -6.79 -8.63
N ILE A 494 -7.86 -5.68 -7.88
CA ILE A 494 -8.78 -4.56 -8.01
C ILE A 494 -8.05 -3.35 -8.57
N PHE A 495 -8.69 -2.63 -9.47
CA PHE A 495 -8.34 -1.26 -9.83
C PHE A 495 -9.54 -0.33 -9.64
N GLY A 496 -9.27 0.95 -9.48
CA GLY A 496 -10.33 1.95 -9.29
C GLY A 496 -9.95 3.33 -9.79
N TRP A 497 -10.96 4.18 -9.85
CA TRP A 497 -10.84 5.58 -10.24
C TRP A 497 -11.72 6.45 -9.36
N ALA A 498 -11.13 7.45 -8.73
CA ALA A 498 -11.87 8.47 -7.99
C ALA A 498 -11.65 9.84 -8.64
N GLU A 499 -12.74 10.52 -8.97
CA GLU A 499 -12.72 11.86 -9.54
C GLU A 499 -14.02 12.58 -9.17
N LYS A 500 -13.93 13.85 -8.74
CA LYS A 500 -15.07 14.60 -8.21
C LYS A 500 -15.77 13.84 -7.06
N GLU A 501 -17.01 13.45 -7.23
CA GLU A 501 -17.82 12.74 -6.24
C GLU A 501 -18.12 11.30 -6.67
N ILE A 502 -17.37 10.78 -7.61
CA ILE A 502 -17.55 9.42 -8.14
C ILE A 502 -16.35 8.57 -7.81
N LEU A 503 -16.61 7.38 -7.29
CA LEU A 503 -15.65 6.30 -7.10
C LEU A 503 -16.10 5.10 -7.94
N VAL A 504 -15.22 4.61 -8.79
CA VAL A 504 -15.40 3.37 -9.55
C VAL A 504 -14.39 2.35 -9.05
N MET A 505 -14.85 1.13 -8.81
CA MET A 505 -13.99 -0.01 -8.46
C MET A 505 -14.31 -1.17 -9.40
N ASP A 506 -13.30 -1.83 -9.94
CA ASP A 506 -13.48 -3.01 -10.81
C ASP A 506 -12.37 -4.02 -10.56
N THR A 507 -12.52 -5.22 -11.08
CA THR A 507 -11.49 -6.26 -11.06
C THR A 507 -10.78 -6.35 -12.40
N VAL A 508 -9.50 -6.68 -12.35
CA VAL A 508 -8.63 -6.75 -13.54
C VAL A 508 -9.10 -7.83 -14.53
N ASP A 509 -9.69 -8.90 -14.03
CA ASP A 509 -10.07 -10.11 -14.79
C ASP A 509 -11.54 -10.16 -15.21
N LYS A 510 -12.38 -9.29 -14.67
CA LYS A 510 -13.83 -9.28 -14.94
C LYS A 510 -14.39 -7.86 -15.01
N ASN A 511 -15.33 -7.64 -15.90
CA ASN A 511 -16.10 -6.40 -15.99
C ASN A 511 -17.23 -6.42 -14.94
N ASN A 512 -16.91 -6.29 -13.66
CA ASN A 512 -17.88 -6.20 -12.56
C ASN A 512 -17.70 -4.87 -11.82
N ALA A 513 -17.73 -3.77 -12.57
CA ALA A 513 -17.52 -2.45 -12.00
C ALA A 513 -18.61 -2.08 -11.00
N LEU A 514 -18.19 -1.63 -9.84
CA LEU A 514 -19.02 -1.00 -8.82
C LEU A 514 -18.88 0.51 -8.94
N TYR A 515 -20.00 1.20 -8.94
CA TYR A 515 -20.06 2.64 -9.11
C TYR A 515 -20.68 3.30 -7.88
N PHE A 516 -19.96 4.22 -7.26
CA PHE A 516 -20.39 4.89 -6.05
C PHE A 516 -20.40 6.40 -6.21
N THR A 517 -21.38 7.05 -5.58
CA THR A 517 -21.33 8.47 -5.25
C THR A 517 -20.76 8.60 -3.84
N VAL A 518 -19.80 9.49 -3.67
CA VAL A 518 -19.11 9.74 -2.41
C VAL A 518 -19.34 11.18 -1.94
N SER A 519 -19.79 11.34 -0.72
CA SER A 519 -20.04 12.66 -0.11
C SER A 519 -19.58 12.69 1.35
N PRO A 520 -19.13 13.83 1.86
CA PRO A 520 -18.81 13.96 3.27
C PRO A 520 -20.00 13.55 4.16
N PRO A 521 -19.76 12.90 5.30
CA PRO A 521 -18.47 12.58 5.91
C PRO A 521 -17.84 11.25 5.42
N TYR A 522 -18.17 10.75 4.24
CA TYR A 522 -17.62 9.56 3.58
C TYR A 522 -17.80 8.24 4.33
N ARG A 523 -18.76 8.18 5.24
CA ARG A 523 -19.09 6.97 6.02
C ARG A 523 -19.90 5.97 5.22
N GLU A 524 -20.71 6.47 4.29
CA GLU A 524 -21.55 5.66 3.43
C GLU A 524 -21.26 5.94 1.96
N LEU A 525 -21.33 4.89 1.15
CA LEU A 525 -21.19 4.96 -0.29
C LEU A 525 -22.58 4.77 -0.90
N GLY A 526 -23.08 5.81 -1.58
CA GLY A 526 -24.34 5.74 -2.31
C GLY A 526 -24.14 5.15 -3.71
N PRO A 527 -25.22 4.63 -4.34
CA PRO A 527 -25.17 4.23 -5.74
C PRO A 527 -24.86 5.43 -6.64
N CYS A 528 -24.17 5.21 -7.75
CA CYS A 528 -23.91 6.28 -8.72
C CYS A 528 -25.23 6.84 -9.29
N ARG A 529 -25.59 8.04 -8.90
CA ARG A 529 -26.88 8.69 -9.26
C ARG A 529 -26.86 9.35 -10.64
N ASN A 530 -25.69 9.64 -11.17
CA ASN A 530 -25.55 10.24 -12.50
C ASN A 530 -25.57 9.15 -13.56
N SER A 531 -26.41 9.35 -14.57
CA SER A 531 -26.63 8.44 -15.69
C SER A 531 -25.39 7.62 -16.04
N GLY A 532 -25.52 6.35 -16.38
CA GLY A 532 -24.44 5.40 -16.65
C GLY A 532 -23.30 5.90 -17.55
N ILE A 533 -23.48 7.04 -18.24
CA ILE A 533 -22.49 7.70 -19.11
C ILE A 533 -21.29 8.21 -18.31
N ILE A 534 -21.50 9.01 -17.25
CA ILE A 534 -20.39 9.62 -16.47
C ILE A 534 -19.63 8.54 -15.68
N CYS A 535 -20.35 7.58 -15.10
CA CYS A 535 -19.74 6.48 -14.38
C CYS A 535 -18.90 5.60 -15.32
N ASN A 536 -19.38 5.34 -16.53
CA ASN A 536 -18.64 4.61 -17.56
C ASN A 536 -17.43 5.38 -18.09
N GLU A 537 -17.50 6.71 -18.18
CA GLU A 537 -16.34 7.55 -18.53
C GLU A 537 -15.22 7.40 -17.49
N HIS A 538 -15.54 7.46 -16.19
CA HIS A 538 -14.57 7.26 -15.11
C HIS A 538 -13.97 5.85 -15.13
N HIS A 539 -14.77 4.83 -15.42
CA HIS A 539 -14.30 3.46 -15.59
C HIS A 539 -13.32 3.35 -16.78
N THR A 540 -13.62 4.01 -17.89
CA THR A 540 -12.76 4.05 -19.08
C THR A 540 -11.40 4.71 -18.77
N LYS A 541 -11.39 5.79 -17.97
CA LYS A 541 -10.16 6.43 -17.49
C LYS A 541 -9.32 5.45 -16.64
N GLY A 542 -9.94 4.74 -15.71
CA GLY A 542 -9.27 3.72 -14.89
C GLY A 542 -8.67 2.59 -15.73
N LYS A 543 -9.41 2.09 -16.73
CA LYS A 543 -8.91 1.09 -17.69
C LYS A 543 -7.73 1.58 -18.51
N ALA A 544 -7.76 2.83 -18.97
CA ALA A 544 -6.66 3.42 -19.73
C ALA A 544 -5.38 3.52 -18.89
N PHE A 545 -5.51 3.92 -17.62
CA PHE A 545 -4.39 3.96 -16.68
C PHE A 545 -3.80 2.58 -16.44
N LEU A 546 -4.64 1.60 -16.12
CA LEU A 546 -4.25 0.20 -15.91
C LEU A 546 -3.49 -0.33 -17.15
N ASN A 547 -4.09 -0.16 -18.33
CA ASN A 547 -3.53 -0.66 -19.58
C ASN A 547 -2.16 -0.04 -19.89
N LEU A 548 -2.06 1.29 -19.76
CA LEU A 548 -0.81 1.99 -20.09
C LEU A 548 0.28 1.74 -19.04
N SER A 549 -0.04 1.76 -17.75
CA SER A 549 0.96 1.52 -16.69
C SER A 549 1.57 0.12 -16.80
N GLU A 550 0.74 -0.92 -17.01
CA GLU A 550 1.21 -2.29 -17.22
C GLU A 550 2.06 -2.42 -18.49
N TYR A 551 1.64 -1.80 -19.59
CA TYR A 551 2.41 -1.82 -20.83
C TYR A 551 3.78 -1.19 -20.67
N LEU A 552 3.85 -0.01 -20.06
CA LEU A 552 5.11 0.71 -19.86
C LEU A 552 6.05 -0.04 -18.90
N LEU A 553 5.52 -0.62 -17.83
CA LEU A 553 6.30 -1.47 -16.92
C LEU A 553 6.85 -2.70 -17.63
N LYS A 554 6.02 -3.44 -18.36
CA LYS A 554 6.44 -4.67 -19.06
C LYS A 554 7.53 -4.43 -20.09
N ASN A 555 7.50 -3.28 -20.76
CA ASN A 555 8.42 -2.95 -21.85
C ASN A 555 9.57 -2.02 -21.42
N ASN A 556 9.67 -1.68 -20.11
CA ASN A 556 10.65 -0.72 -19.59
C ASN A 556 10.63 0.63 -20.34
N LEU A 557 9.43 1.14 -20.62
CA LEU A 557 9.18 2.38 -21.40
C LEU A 557 8.68 3.53 -20.52
N ILE A 558 8.95 3.50 -19.22
CA ILE A 558 8.56 4.58 -18.31
C ILE A 558 9.53 5.75 -18.43
N TYR A 559 10.82 5.49 -18.29
CA TYR A 559 11.86 6.52 -18.25
C TYR A 559 13.11 6.07 -19.00
N PRO A 560 13.82 6.96 -19.73
CA PRO A 560 15.02 6.63 -20.52
C PRO A 560 16.23 6.23 -19.67
#